data_4601bac8c819dd57a1080b971624e3b2
#
_entry.id   4601bac8c819dd57a1080b971624e3b2
#
_cell.length_a   1.000
_cell.length_b   1.000
_cell.length_c   1.000
_cell.angle_alpha   90.00
_cell.angle_beta   90.00
_cell.angle_gamma   90.00
#
_symmetry.space_group_name_H-M   'P 1'
#
loop_
_entity.id
_entity.type
_entity.pdbx_description
1 polymer ?
#
loop_
_entity_poly.entity_id
_entity_poly.type
_entity_poly.pdbx_seq_one_letter_code
_entity_poly.pdbx_strand_id
1 'polypeptide(L)'
;RERKIYENHIAMRSSWANIVNLLPNDEKHILISAKSYKRSSPARLYKLNVYTAAISPVTEEPIANSSIFSDRDGNLKLAIGYNSKDQKEVYHYNTAKNEWTQTTNLEHAGDFYPLTFNDKTNQLTYLDNIDHDKTSLYRADMATGKRQIIYTNPKYDIDWVSIDDESTTLFGLKILEQYPKYYFPDLTQPLQRLYKQLTESFPGRNVSIDSNTR
;
A
#
# COMPACT_ATOMS: atom_id res chain seq x y z
N ARG A 1 20.45 22.18 5.31
CA ARG A 1 19.39 21.46 6.05
C ARG A 1 19.59 19.95 6.04
N GLU A 2 19.90 19.33 4.92
CA GLU A 2 20.25 17.90 4.81
C GLU A 2 21.41 17.51 5.73
N ARG A 3 22.43 18.35 5.84
CA ARG A 3 23.59 18.12 6.71
C ARG A 3 23.23 17.94 8.18
N LYS A 4 22.22 18.66 8.69
CA LYS A 4 21.77 18.55 10.09
C LYS A 4 21.07 17.20 10.41
N ILE A 5 20.36 16.64 9.43
CA ILE A 5 19.74 15.30 9.58
C ILE A 5 20.84 14.25 9.76
N TYR A 6 21.95 14.38 9.04
CA TYR A 6 23.09 13.46 9.13
C TYR A 6 23.96 13.68 10.37
N GLU A 7 24.13 14.92 10.84
CA GLU A 7 25.00 15.24 11.96
C GLU A 7 24.44 14.84 13.31
N ASN A 8 23.12 14.84 13.48
CA ASN A 8 22.49 14.50 14.76
C ASN A 8 22.36 12.99 15.02
N HIS A 9 22.61 12.14 14.03
CA HIS A 9 22.47 10.68 14.18
C HIS A 9 23.64 9.96 13.51
N ILE A 10 24.71 9.74 14.28
CA ILE A 10 25.92 9.00 13.88
C ILE A 10 25.56 7.61 13.28
N ALA A 11 24.47 7.00 13.75
CA ALA A 11 23.95 5.74 13.19
C ALA A 11 23.44 5.85 11.75
N MET A 12 23.12 7.04 11.26
CA MET A 12 22.62 7.28 9.90
C MET A 12 23.71 7.65 8.88
N ARG A 13 24.96 7.82 9.28
CA ARG A 13 26.06 8.17 8.37
C ARG A 13 26.30 7.19 7.22
N SER A 14 25.73 5.99 7.32
CA SER A 14 25.86 4.94 6.31
C SER A 14 24.50 4.35 5.95
N SER A 15 23.43 5.14 6.03
CA SER A 15 22.06 4.67 5.91
C SER A 15 21.40 5.32 4.69
N TRP A 16 20.49 4.63 4.10
CA TRP A 16 19.48 5.24 3.22
C TRP A 16 18.16 5.33 3.94
N ALA A 17 17.32 6.26 3.54
CA ALA A 17 15.98 6.42 4.04
C ALA A 17 14.99 6.49 2.88
N ASN A 18 13.84 5.86 3.06
CA ASN A 18 12.71 5.92 2.13
C ASN A 18 11.52 6.57 2.83
N ILE A 19 10.73 7.33 2.09
CA ILE A 19 9.45 7.83 2.56
C ILE A 19 8.47 6.66 2.51
N VAL A 20 7.83 6.37 3.65
CA VAL A 20 6.78 5.35 3.78
C VAL A 20 5.41 6.00 3.58
N ASN A 21 5.19 7.17 4.21
CA ASN A 21 3.94 7.91 4.11
C ASN A 21 4.19 9.41 4.32
N LEU A 22 3.52 10.23 3.52
CA LEU A 22 3.62 11.69 3.61
C LEU A 22 2.79 12.30 4.75
N LEU A 23 1.95 11.50 5.40
CA LEU A 23 1.05 11.90 6.48
C LEU A 23 0.22 13.14 6.11
N PRO A 24 -0.68 13.06 5.12
CA PRO A 24 -1.35 14.25 4.56
C PRO A 24 -2.15 15.07 5.57
N ASN A 25 -2.50 14.47 6.71
CA ASN A 25 -3.20 15.13 7.82
C ASN A 25 -2.25 15.64 8.92
N ASP A 26 -0.92 15.47 8.77
CA ASP A 26 0.10 15.98 9.70
C ASP A 26 1.08 16.88 8.96
N GLU A 27 0.84 18.20 8.99
CA GLU A 27 1.65 19.20 8.27
C GLU A 27 3.13 19.24 8.68
N LYS A 28 3.48 18.61 9.78
CA LYS A 28 4.85 18.70 10.36
C LYS A 28 5.69 17.45 10.17
N HIS A 29 5.06 16.32 9.94
CA HIS A 29 5.77 15.05 9.95
C HIS A 29 5.54 14.25 8.66
N ILE A 30 6.50 13.38 8.37
CA ILE A 30 6.38 12.28 7.43
C ILE A 30 6.84 10.99 8.10
N LEU A 31 6.34 9.85 7.63
CA LEU A 31 6.81 8.55 8.07
C LEU A 31 7.92 8.09 7.14
N ILE A 32 9.07 7.74 7.70
CA ILE A 32 10.23 7.24 6.96
C ILE A 32 10.68 5.89 7.50
N SER A 33 11.24 5.06 6.63
CA SER A 33 12.07 3.92 7.03
C SER A 33 13.55 4.27 6.81
N ALA A 34 14.40 3.95 7.76
CA ALA A 34 15.83 4.18 7.66
C ALA A 34 16.60 2.92 8.00
N LYS A 35 17.59 2.61 7.17
CA LYS A 35 18.34 1.36 7.23
C LYS A 35 19.84 1.62 7.36
N SER A 36 20.50 0.87 8.24
CA SER A 36 21.95 0.80 8.29
C SER A 36 22.52 0.15 7.02
N TYR A 37 23.77 0.46 6.68
CA TYR A 37 24.47 -0.09 5.51
C TYR A 37 24.53 -1.64 5.48
N LYS A 38 24.32 -2.29 6.61
CA LYS A 38 24.21 -3.75 6.67
C LYS A 38 22.91 -4.20 6.01
N ARG A 39 22.99 -4.75 4.82
CA ARG A 39 21.84 -5.18 4.02
C ARG A 39 20.89 -6.16 4.74
N SER A 40 21.42 -6.97 5.66
CA SER A 40 20.65 -7.97 6.41
C SER A 40 19.95 -7.42 7.66
N SER A 41 20.17 -6.16 8.03
CA SER A 41 19.49 -5.58 9.20
C SER A 41 18.12 -5.04 8.80
N PRO A 42 17.07 -5.26 9.62
CA PRO A 42 15.80 -4.60 9.45
C PRO A 42 15.96 -3.07 9.47
N ALA A 43 15.11 -2.37 8.74
CA ALA A 43 15.05 -0.92 8.84
C ALA A 43 14.23 -0.51 10.07
N ARG A 44 14.47 0.70 10.54
CA ARG A 44 13.66 1.33 11.59
C ARG A 44 12.76 2.40 11.01
N LEU A 45 11.54 2.44 11.49
CA LEU A 45 10.57 3.43 11.10
C LEU A 45 10.58 4.60 12.09
N TYR A 46 10.53 5.81 11.54
CA TYR A 46 10.56 7.06 12.29
C TYR A 46 9.51 8.03 11.76
N LYS A 47 8.96 8.85 12.66
CA LYS A 47 8.35 10.12 12.27
C LYS A 47 9.44 11.17 12.18
N LEU A 48 9.57 11.80 11.04
CA LEU A 48 10.51 12.89 10.77
C LEU A 48 9.76 14.21 10.72
N ASN A 49 10.13 15.16 11.59
CA ASN A 49 9.63 16.51 11.50
C ASN A 49 10.36 17.26 10.37
N VAL A 50 9.61 17.67 9.34
CA VAL A 50 10.17 18.25 8.12
C VAL A 50 10.75 19.67 8.29
N TYR A 51 10.39 20.35 9.38
CA TYR A 51 10.89 21.69 9.69
C TYR A 51 12.11 21.69 10.58
N THR A 52 12.15 20.79 11.57
CA THR A 52 13.22 20.75 12.58
C THR A 52 14.23 19.63 12.34
N ALA A 53 13.93 18.70 11.44
CA ALA A 53 14.68 17.47 11.22
C ALA A 53 14.75 16.56 12.47
N ALA A 54 13.90 16.77 13.47
CA ALA A 54 13.78 15.88 14.61
C ALA A 54 13.13 14.57 14.16
N ILE A 55 13.66 13.45 14.68
CA ILE A 55 13.10 12.12 14.42
C ILE A 55 12.62 11.49 15.72
N SER A 56 11.50 10.78 15.65
CA SER A 56 10.94 9.99 16.74
C SER A 56 10.78 8.55 16.28
N PRO A 57 11.33 7.55 17.00
CA PRO A 57 11.21 6.15 16.60
C PRO A 57 9.75 5.69 16.70
N VAL A 58 9.33 4.87 15.74
CA VAL A 58 8.01 4.24 15.70
C VAL A 58 8.14 2.75 16.01
N THR A 59 8.83 2.01 15.16
CA THR A 59 9.07 0.57 15.32
C THR A 59 10.21 0.11 14.40
N GLU A 60 10.55 -1.16 14.43
CA GLU A 60 11.49 -1.81 13.51
C GLU A 60 10.73 -2.73 12.56
N GLU A 61 11.19 -2.90 11.32
CA GLU A 61 10.61 -3.88 10.38
C GLU A 61 10.70 -5.29 10.98
N PRO A 62 9.68 -6.15 10.76
CA PRO A 62 9.72 -7.52 11.30
C PRO A 62 10.72 -8.41 10.55
N ILE A 63 11.00 -8.08 9.31
CA ILE A 63 11.95 -8.80 8.45
C ILE A 63 12.70 -7.78 7.58
N ALA A 64 13.97 -8.05 7.31
CA ALA A 64 14.81 -7.15 6.54
C ALA A 64 14.30 -6.96 5.11
N ASN A 65 14.35 -5.72 4.62
CA ASN A 65 13.87 -5.33 3.28
C ASN A 65 12.37 -5.52 3.06
N SER A 66 11.56 -5.43 4.09
CA SER A 66 10.11 -5.44 3.92
C SER A 66 9.59 -4.14 3.32
N SER A 67 8.56 -4.26 2.50
CA SER A 67 7.72 -3.14 2.09
C SER A 67 6.69 -2.89 3.17
N ILE A 68 6.61 -1.65 3.66
CA ILE A 68 5.67 -1.25 4.68
C ILE A 68 4.44 -0.65 4.04
N PHE A 69 3.28 -1.17 4.39
CA PHE A 69 1.97 -0.63 4.01
C PHE A 69 1.33 0.04 5.23
N SER A 70 0.91 1.29 5.06
CA SER A 70 0.18 2.08 6.05
C SER A 70 -1.12 2.62 5.44
N ASP A 71 -2.07 2.98 6.30
CA ASP A 71 -3.23 3.73 5.85
C ASP A 71 -2.86 5.20 5.52
N ARG A 72 -3.85 5.97 5.10
CA ARG A 72 -3.66 7.40 4.75
C ARG A 72 -3.11 8.23 5.92
N ASP A 73 -3.49 7.91 7.15
CA ASP A 73 -3.05 8.63 8.35
C ASP A 73 -1.68 8.16 8.85
N GLY A 74 -1.06 7.20 8.15
CA GLY A 74 0.24 6.65 8.48
C GLY A 74 0.22 5.59 9.59
N ASN A 75 -0.97 5.07 9.95
CA ASN A 75 -1.05 3.93 10.84
C ASN A 75 -0.53 2.69 10.11
N LEU A 76 0.45 2.04 10.68
CA LEU A 76 1.04 0.83 10.12
C LEU A 76 0.00 -0.29 10.06
N LYS A 77 -0.05 -1.00 8.95
CA LYS A 77 -0.97 -2.13 8.72
C LYS A 77 -0.24 -3.42 8.41
N LEU A 78 0.57 -3.42 7.36
CA LEU A 78 1.28 -4.61 6.91
C LEU A 78 2.76 -4.33 6.68
N ALA A 79 3.58 -5.38 6.86
CA ALA A 79 4.92 -5.47 6.33
C ALA A 79 5.01 -6.73 5.47
N ILE A 80 5.59 -6.61 4.28
CA ILE A 80 5.69 -7.69 3.31
C ILE A 80 7.17 -7.85 2.94
N GLY A 81 7.72 -9.01 3.15
CA GLY A 81 9.11 -9.28 2.87
C GLY A 81 9.34 -10.72 2.45
N TYR A 82 10.62 -11.09 2.31
CA TYR A 82 11.03 -12.45 1.96
C TYR A 82 11.97 -12.98 3.03
N ASN A 83 11.72 -14.20 3.48
CA ASN A 83 12.62 -14.86 4.42
C ASN A 83 13.88 -15.38 3.72
N SER A 84 14.77 -16.02 4.47
CA SER A 84 16.04 -16.56 3.95
C SER A 84 15.89 -17.72 2.94
N LYS A 85 14.66 -18.20 2.74
CA LYS A 85 14.29 -19.24 1.77
C LYS A 85 13.54 -18.67 0.56
N ASP A 86 13.57 -17.34 0.37
CA ASP A 86 12.82 -16.62 -0.66
C ASP A 86 11.30 -16.84 -0.61
N GLN A 87 10.77 -17.18 0.56
CA GLN A 87 9.33 -17.28 0.78
C GLN A 87 8.80 -15.94 1.23
N LYS A 88 7.75 -15.46 0.57
CA LYS A 88 7.06 -14.23 0.93
C LYS A 88 6.38 -14.39 2.29
N GLU A 89 6.59 -13.44 3.16
CA GLU A 89 5.97 -13.37 4.47
C GLU A 89 5.23 -12.04 4.64
N VAL A 90 4.04 -12.11 5.21
CA VAL A 90 3.20 -10.96 5.49
C VAL A 90 3.02 -10.86 7.00
N TYR A 91 3.26 -9.66 7.52
CA TYR A 91 3.10 -9.34 8.93
C TYR A 91 2.02 -8.27 9.09
N HIS A 92 1.17 -8.41 10.08
CA HIS A 92 0.19 -7.42 10.49
C HIS A 92 0.69 -6.67 11.73
N TYR A 93 0.52 -5.34 11.74
CA TYR A 93 0.92 -4.51 12.86
C TYR A 93 -0.20 -4.38 13.89
N ASN A 94 0.06 -4.82 15.10
CA ASN A 94 -0.84 -4.64 16.24
C ASN A 94 -0.51 -3.32 16.94
N THR A 95 -1.29 -2.29 16.68
CA THR A 95 -1.09 -0.95 17.24
C THR A 95 -1.20 -0.94 18.77
N ALA A 96 -2.08 -1.75 19.36
CA ALA A 96 -2.27 -1.78 20.81
C ALA A 96 -1.07 -2.37 21.54
N LYS A 97 -0.37 -3.32 20.90
CA LYS A 97 0.82 -3.97 21.48
C LYS A 97 2.12 -3.37 20.94
N ASN A 98 2.06 -2.53 19.91
CA ASN A 98 3.20 -1.95 19.21
C ASN A 98 4.15 -3.04 18.65
N GLU A 99 3.58 -4.10 18.09
CA GLU A 99 4.33 -5.26 17.60
C GLU A 99 3.81 -5.80 16.28
N TRP A 100 4.70 -6.42 15.51
CA TRP A 100 4.36 -7.16 14.30
C TRP A 100 4.02 -8.61 14.63
N THR A 101 2.97 -9.13 14.00
CA THR A 101 2.58 -10.54 14.10
C THR A 101 2.50 -11.12 12.69
N GLN A 102 3.19 -12.24 12.44
CA GLN A 102 3.11 -12.90 11.15
C GLN A 102 1.67 -13.37 10.88
N THR A 103 1.18 -13.03 9.68
CA THR A 103 -0.17 -13.43 9.26
C THR A 103 -0.10 -14.81 8.63
N THR A 104 -0.65 -15.80 9.31
CA THR A 104 -0.63 -17.21 8.86
C THR A 104 -1.96 -17.65 8.26
N ASN A 105 -3.03 -16.89 8.47
CA ASN A 105 -4.38 -17.18 8.00
C ASN A 105 -4.73 -16.50 6.66
N LEU A 106 -3.89 -15.59 6.16
CA LEU A 106 -4.04 -14.98 4.85
C LEU A 106 -3.15 -15.71 3.84
N GLU A 107 -3.76 -16.57 3.04
CA GLU A 107 -3.06 -17.15 1.90
C GLU A 107 -2.80 -16.08 0.83
N HIS A 108 -1.65 -16.12 0.22
CA HIS A 108 -1.25 -15.18 -0.84
C HIS A 108 -0.29 -15.87 -1.82
N ALA A 109 -0.19 -15.31 -3.03
CA ALA A 109 0.71 -15.77 -4.08
C ALA A 109 1.76 -14.70 -4.46
N GLY A 110 2.33 -14.81 -5.65
CA GLY A 110 3.43 -13.96 -6.12
C GLY A 110 3.06 -12.48 -6.27
N ASP A 111 1.85 -12.20 -6.74
CA ASP A 111 1.40 -10.84 -7.07
C ASP A 111 0.72 -10.11 -5.90
N PHE A 112 0.78 -10.67 -4.70
CA PHE A 112 0.18 -10.04 -3.53
C PHE A 112 0.64 -8.57 -3.36
N TYR A 113 -0.31 -7.65 -3.49
CA TYR A 113 -0.10 -6.21 -3.36
C TYR A 113 -1.28 -5.55 -2.62
N PRO A 114 -1.09 -5.05 -1.39
CA PRO A 114 -2.14 -4.39 -0.63
C PRO A 114 -2.48 -3.03 -1.25
N LEU A 115 -3.78 -2.71 -1.29
CA LEU A 115 -4.30 -1.46 -1.83
C LEU A 115 -4.88 -0.55 -0.74
N THR A 116 -5.76 -1.11 0.09
CA THR A 116 -6.37 -0.36 1.19
C THR A 116 -6.79 -1.27 2.33
N PHE A 117 -6.83 -0.71 3.53
CA PHE A 117 -7.26 -1.38 4.74
C PHE A 117 -8.41 -0.61 5.40
N ASN A 118 -9.50 -1.30 5.68
CA ASN A 118 -10.64 -0.76 6.39
C ASN A 118 -10.58 -1.18 7.87
N ASP A 119 -10.23 -0.25 8.76
CA ASP A 119 -10.12 -0.51 10.20
C ASP A 119 -11.45 -0.90 10.86
N LYS A 120 -12.57 -0.33 10.37
CA LYS A 120 -13.89 -0.59 10.96
C LYS A 120 -14.35 -2.03 10.74
N THR A 121 -14.00 -2.59 9.59
CA THR A 121 -14.41 -3.95 9.20
C THR A 121 -13.26 -4.95 9.27
N ASN A 122 -12.04 -4.51 9.62
CA ASN A 122 -10.81 -5.29 9.62
C ASN A 122 -10.55 -6.00 8.27
N GLN A 123 -10.85 -5.30 7.16
CA GLN A 123 -10.74 -5.86 5.82
C GLN A 123 -9.59 -5.24 5.02
N LEU A 124 -8.82 -6.10 4.39
CA LEU A 124 -7.79 -5.75 3.43
C LEU A 124 -8.33 -5.92 2.01
N THR A 125 -8.19 -4.90 1.17
CA THR A 125 -8.38 -5.02 -0.28
C THR A 125 -7.01 -5.06 -0.93
N TYR A 126 -6.78 -6.04 -1.82
CA TYR A 126 -5.45 -6.31 -2.39
C TYR A 126 -5.56 -6.96 -3.77
N LEU A 127 -4.49 -6.88 -4.52
CA LEU A 127 -4.28 -7.63 -5.75
C LEU A 127 -3.51 -8.91 -5.44
N ASP A 128 -3.86 -10.00 -6.12
CA ASP A 128 -3.11 -11.26 -6.09
C ASP A 128 -3.51 -12.16 -7.27
N ASN A 129 -2.71 -13.20 -7.50
CA ASN A 129 -2.98 -14.23 -8.50
C ASN A 129 -3.16 -15.64 -7.87
N ILE A 130 -3.57 -15.70 -6.60
CA ILE A 130 -3.58 -16.93 -5.79
C ILE A 130 -4.50 -18.04 -6.36
N ASP A 131 -5.65 -17.68 -6.91
CA ASP A 131 -6.63 -18.65 -7.42
C ASP A 131 -6.60 -18.75 -8.95
N HIS A 132 -5.84 -17.88 -9.63
CA HIS A 132 -5.89 -17.70 -11.07
C HIS A 132 -4.50 -17.39 -11.64
N ASP A 133 -4.32 -17.63 -12.94
CA ASP A 133 -3.12 -17.21 -13.68
C ASP A 133 -3.03 -15.68 -13.80
N LYS A 134 -4.14 -14.97 -13.63
CA LYS A 134 -4.22 -13.52 -13.79
C LYS A 134 -4.44 -12.82 -12.46
N THR A 135 -3.77 -11.67 -12.33
CA THR A 135 -3.94 -10.79 -11.17
C THR A 135 -5.38 -10.35 -11.04
N SER A 136 -5.97 -10.62 -9.90
CA SER A 136 -7.36 -10.35 -9.56
C SER A 136 -7.47 -9.49 -8.32
N LEU A 137 -8.59 -8.83 -8.13
CA LEU A 137 -8.86 -7.98 -6.97
C LEU A 137 -9.62 -8.78 -5.92
N TYR A 138 -9.06 -8.85 -4.73
CA TYR A 138 -9.59 -9.55 -3.58
C TYR A 138 -9.91 -8.61 -2.43
N ARG A 139 -10.78 -9.09 -1.55
CA ARG A 139 -10.99 -8.55 -0.20
C ARG A 139 -10.93 -9.69 0.79
N ALA A 140 -10.13 -9.54 1.85
CA ALA A 140 -10.02 -10.51 2.92
C ALA A 140 -10.34 -9.89 4.28
N ASP A 141 -11.00 -10.66 5.13
CA ASP A 141 -11.09 -10.39 6.56
C ASP A 141 -9.79 -10.84 7.23
N MET A 142 -9.08 -9.93 7.87
CA MET A 142 -7.75 -10.20 8.43
C MET A 142 -7.77 -11.04 9.71
N ALA A 143 -8.93 -11.14 10.38
CA ALA A 143 -9.07 -12.00 11.57
C ALA A 143 -9.25 -13.47 11.18
N THR A 144 -10.01 -13.72 10.12
CA THR A 144 -10.40 -15.09 9.72
C THR A 144 -9.63 -15.60 8.49
N GLY A 145 -9.01 -14.72 7.71
CA GLY A 145 -8.38 -15.04 6.43
C GLY A 145 -9.41 -15.31 5.31
N LYS A 146 -10.70 -15.22 5.60
CA LYS A 146 -11.74 -15.45 4.59
C LYS A 146 -11.66 -14.35 3.52
N ARG A 147 -11.46 -14.77 2.27
CA ARG A 147 -11.37 -13.88 1.12
C ARG A 147 -12.55 -14.01 0.18
N GLN A 148 -12.80 -12.97 -0.58
CA GLN A 148 -13.74 -12.95 -1.70
C GLN A 148 -13.12 -12.23 -2.89
N ILE A 149 -13.44 -12.68 -4.09
CA ILE A 149 -13.05 -12.01 -5.33
C ILE A 149 -13.99 -10.83 -5.54
N ILE A 150 -13.41 -9.63 -5.72
CA ILE A 150 -14.13 -8.42 -6.11
C ILE A 150 -14.21 -8.31 -7.63
N TYR A 151 -13.08 -8.62 -8.29
CA TYR A 151 -12.99 -8.62 -9.74
C TYR A 151 -11.91 -9.59 -10.22
N THR A 152 -12.20 -10.29 -11.31
CA THR A 152 -11.24 -11.12 -12.03
C THR A 152 -11.50 -11.03 -13.54
N ASN A 153 -10.46 -11.22 -14.33
CA ASN A 153 -10.57 -11.37 -15.78
C ASN A 153 -9.82 -12.65 -16.21
N PRO A 154 -10.43 -13.54 -17.00
CA PRO A 154 -9.81 -14.84 -17.34
C PRO A 154 -8.63 -14.73 -18.31
N LYS A 155 -8.42 -13.58 -18.97
CA LYS A 155 -7.42 -13.41 -20.03
C LYS A 155 -6.36 -12.37 -19.73
N TYR A 156 -6.69 -11.35 -18.91
CA TYR A 156 -5.86 -10.17 -18.73
C TYR A 156 -5.70 -9.84 -17.25
N ASP A 157 -4.52 -9.39 -16.90
CA ASP A 157 -4.24 -8.86 -15.59
C ASP A 157 -4.93 -7.51 -15.37
N ILE A 158 -5.21 -7.20 -14.11
CA ILE A 158 -5.59 -5.86 -13.72
C ILE A 158 -4.36 -4.96 -13.84
N ASP A 159 -4.46 -3.92 -14.67
CA ASP A 159 -3.36 -2.97 -14.93
C ASP A 159 -3.38 -1.78 -13.96
N TRP A 160 -4.56 -1.40 -13.49
CA TRP A 160 -4.72 -0.27 -12.59
C TRP A 160 -5.97 -0.42 -11.73
N VAL A 161 -5.86 0.01 -10.47
CA VAL A 161 -6.98 0.07 -9.53
C VAL A 161 -6.98 1.42 -8.84
N SER A 162 -8.14 2.03 -8.71
CA SER A 162 -8.37 3.19 -7.85
C SER A 162 -9.34 2.82 -6.74
N ILE A 163 -8.96 3.15 -5.56
CA ILE A 163 -9.76 3.00 -4.34
C ILE A 163 -10.13 4.40 -3.87
N ASP A 164 -11.36 4.56 -3.44
CA ASP A 164 -11.79 5.75 -2.72
C ASP A 164 -11.19 5.70 -1.30
N ASP A 165 -10.36 6.69 -0.96
CA ASP A 165 -9.59 6.72 0.29
C ASP A 165 -10.47 6.86 1.53
N GLU A 166 -11.65 7.49 1.42
CA GLU A 166 -12.53 7.72 2.55
C GLU A 166 -13.41 6.49 2.82
N SER A 167 -14.00 5.94 1.76
CA SER A 167 -14.90 4.79 1.87
C SER A 167 -14.16 3.45 1.84
N THR A 168 -12.89 3.42 1.43
CA THR A 168 -12.10 2.20 1.17
C THR A 168 -12.76 1.26 0.16
N THR A 169 -13.61 1.82 -0.72
CA THR A 169 -14.32 1.07 -1.75
C THR A 169 -13.66 1.21 -3.12
N LEU A 170 -13.92 0.25 -4.00
CA LEU A 170 -13.43 0.30 -5.36
C LEU A 170 -14.08 1.48 -6.10
N PHE A 171 -13.28 2.45 -6.50
CA PHE A 171 -13.70 3.53 -7.38
C PHE A 171 -13.75 3.06 -8.84
N GLY A 172 -12.70 2.39 -9.29
CA GLY A 172 -12.62 1.84 -10.64
C GLY A 172 -11.36 1.02 -10.83
N LEU A 173 -11.34 0.24 -11.90
CA LEU A 173 -10.17 -0.49 -12.34
C LEU A 173 -10.03 -0.47 -13.87
N LYS A 174 -8.84 -0.79 -14.33
CA LYS A 174 -8.51 -0.90 -15.75
C LYS A 174 -7.82 -2.22 -16.02
N ILE A 175 -8.20 -2.87 -17.10
CA ILE A 175 -7.48 -3.98 -17.73
C ILE A 175 -6.94 -3.51 -19.07
N LEU A 176 -5.81 -4.07 -19.48
CA LEU A 176 -5.21 -3.78 -20.78
C LEU A 176 -5.40 -4.97 -21.71
N GLU A 177 -6.41 -4.86 -22.58
CA GLU A 177 -6.57 -5.75 -23.71
C GLU A 177 -5.76 -5.20 -24.92
N GLN A 178 -6.25 -5.31 -26.13
CA GLN A 178 -5.70 -4.55 -27.25
C GLN A 178 -5.77 -3.03 -27.01
N TYR A 179 -6.80 -2.60 -26.26
CA TYR A 179 -7.02 -1.24 -25.81
C TYR A 179 -7.42 -1.24 -24.33
N PRO A 180 -7.19 -0.13 -23.60
CA PRO A 180 -7.62 0.00 -22.21
C PRO A 180 -9.14 -0.17 -22.07
N LYS A 181 -9.55 -1.02 -21.14
CA LYS A 181 -10.95 -1.18 -20.72
C LYS A 181 -11.10 -0.82 -19.27
N TYR A 182 -12.03 0.05 -18.97
CA TYR A 182 -12.31 0.55 -17.63
C TYR A 182 -13.59 -0.07 -17.08
N TYR A 183 -13.57 -0.35 -15.80
CA TYR A 183 -14.72 -0.84 -15.05
C TYR A 183 -14.97 0.07 -13.84
N PHE A 184 -16.22 0.53 -13.70
CA PHE A 184 -16.69 1.36 -12.61
C PHE A 184 -17.86 0.66 -11.94
N PRO A 185 -17.73 0.22 -10.66
CA PRO A 185 -18.72 -0.66 -10.03
C PRO A 185 -20.03 0.03 -9.66
N ASP A 186 -20.01 1.34 -9.41
CA ASP A 186 -21.18 2.08 -8.93
C ASP A 186 -21.45 3.35 -9.74
N LEU A 187 -22.19 3.20 -10.84
CA LEU A 187 -22.56 4.33 -11.68
C LEU A 187 -23.64 5.25 -11.08
N THR A 188 -24.12 4.99 -9.88
CA THR A 188 -24.97 5.94 -9.16
C THR A 188 -24.12 7.10 -8.61
N GLN A 189 -22.82 6.85 -8.40
CA GLN A 189 -21.86 7.87 -7.98
C GLN A 189 -21.55 8.83 -9.15
N PRO A 190 -21.77 10.14 -8.98
CA PRO A 190 -21.58 11.13 -10.05
C PRO A 190 -20.18 11.09 -10.68
N LEU A 191 -19.14 10.90 -9.84
CA LEU A 191 -17.76 10.90 -10.28
C LEU A 191 -17.42 9.66 -11.10
N GLN A 192 -17.86 8.46 -10.70
CA GLN A 192 -17.66 7.24 -11.48
C GLN A 192 -18.36 7.32 -12.83
N ARG A 193 -19.56 7.92 -12.88
CA ARG A 193 -20.29 8.18 -14.12
C ARG A 193 -19.54 9.14 -15.05
N LEU A 194 -18.98 10.22 -14.49
CA LEU A 194 -18.15 11.17 -15.24
C LEU A 194 -16.93 10.48 -15.85
N TYR A 195 -16.21 9.68 -15.04
CA TYR A 195 -15.04 8.94 -15.53
C TYR A 195 -15.40 7.95 -16.63
N LYS A 196 -16.53 7.26 -16.49
CA LYS A 196 -17.04 6.37 -17.55
C LYS A 196 -17.28 7.14 -18.85
N GLN A 197 -17.98 8.28 -18.79
CA GLN A 197 -18.23 9.13 -19.97
C GLN A 197 -16.92 9.62 -20.61
N LEU A 198 -15.94 10.03 -19.81
CA LEU A 198 -14.64 10.46 -20.32
C LEU A 198 -13.90 9.32 -21.00
N THR A 199 -13.84 8.13 -20.41
CA THR A 199 -13.17 6.98 -21.03
C THR A 199 -13.86 6.54 -22.33
N GLU A 200 -15.19 6.65 -22.42
CA GLU A 200 -15.97 6.37 -23.63
C GLU A 200 -15.79 7.45 -24.72
N SER A 201 -15.51 8.70 -24.32
CA SER A 201 -15.24 9.80 -25.26
C SER A 201 -13.87 9.70 -25.94
N PHE A 202 -12.95 8.90 -25.38
CA PHE A 202 -11.61 8.69 -25.91
C PHE A 202 -11.33 7.19 -26.13
N PRO A 203 -12.04 6.53 -27.06
CA PRO A 203 -11.93 5.10 -27.27
C PRO A 203 -10.51 4.69 -27.64
N GLY A 204 -10.01 3.65 -27.01
CA GLY A 204 -8.66 3.12 -27.23
C GLY A 204 -7.52 3.97 -26.65
N ARG A 205 -7.83 5.00 -25.89
CA ARG A 205 -6.83 5.85 -25.21
C ARG A 205 -6.75 5.55 -23.74
N ASN A 206 -5.54 5.73 -23.17
CA ASN A 206 -5.37 5.80 -21.75
C ASN A 206 -5.90 7.15 -21.26
N VAL A 207 -6.86 7.11 -20.35
CA VAL A 207 -7.41 8.31 -19.70
C VAL A 207 -6.97 8.32 -18.25
N SER A 208 -6.24 9.33 -17.84
CA SER A 208 -5.93 9.63 -16.43
C SER A 208 -6.51 10.98 -16.05
N ILE A 209 -7.00 11.08 -14.85
CA ILE A 209 -7.52 12.32 -14.30
C ILE A 209 -6.78 12.56 -12.98
N ASP A 210 -6.05 13.65 -12.94
CA ASP A 210 -5.38 14.10 -11.72
C ASP A 210 -6.29 15.09 -11.00
N SER A 211 -6.65 14.78 -9.76
CA SER A 211 -7.38 15.69 -8.91
C SER A 211 -6.41 16.52 -8.07
N ASN A 212 -6.48 17.83 -8.19
CA ASN A 212 -5.80 18.74 -7.28
C ASN A 212 -6.75 19.00 -6.09
N THR A 213 -6.55 18.32 -5.00
CA THR A 213 -7.16 18.73 -3.72
C THR A 213 -6.32 19.85 -3.15
N ARG A 214 -6.85 21.07 -3.23
CA ARG A 214 -6.37 22.20 -2.43
C ARG A 214 -6.90 22.11 -1.01
#